data_883fb64f41509bd12974a653f7017b05
#
_entry.id   883fb64f41509bd12974a653f7017b05
#
_cell.length_a   1.000
_cell.length_b   1.000
_cell.length_c   1.000
_cell.angle_alpha   90.00
_cell.angle_beta   90.00
_cell.angle_gamma   90.00
#
_symmetry.space_group_name_H-M   'P 1'
#
loop_
_entity.id
_entity.type
_entity.pdbx_description
1 polymer ?
#
loop_
_entity_poly.entity_id
_entity_poly.type
_entity_poly.pdbx_seq_one_letter_code
_entity_poly.pdbx_strand_id
1 'polypeptide(L)'
;MRAKLILPFLILYLFCHLLSVQGHEVDIVNAGSDKNVASSQVYEVTSEGAWCWFADPRALHYENEKGTINKTYVGYIDIHGNIKAMQYDFKKKRQDEVLIRSYFQPDDHNNPTFLVLPDERIMIFYSRHTDEPCFYYRISRLPGDITTLGEEKVIKTKDNTTYPSPFILSDDPEHIYLCWRGIGWHPTIAKLSLPDQNDQVAVEWGPYQIVQS
;
A
#
# COMPACT_ATOMS: atom_id res chain seq x y z
N MET A 1 -13.85 70.20 -26.66
CA MET A 1 -12.55 69.73 -26.14
C MET A 1 -12.78 68.39 -25.44
N ARG A 2 -12.36 67.31 -26.05
CA ARG A 2 -12.45 65.95 -25.46
C ARG A 2 -11.03 65.47 -25.13
N ALA A 3 -10.74 65.33 -23.85
CA ALA A 3 -9.50 64.77 -23.37
C ALA A 3 -9.53 63.25 -23.56
N LYS A 4 -8.59 62.69 -24.28
CA LYS A 4 -8.35 61.24 -24.40
C LYS A 4 -7.45 60.83 -23.25
N LEU A 5 -7.98 59.99 -22.34
CA LEU A 5 -7.23 59.33 -21.29
C LEU A 5 -6.54 58.11 -21.92
N ILE A 6 -5.23 58.12 -21.94
CA ILE A 6 -4.41 56.98 -22.37
C ILE A 6 -4.04 56.20 -21.11
N LEU A 7 -4.57 55.01 -20.98
CA LEU A 7 -4.25 54.08 -19.89
C LEU A 7 -3.02 53.26 -20.31
N PRO A 8 -1.91 53.29 -19.57
CA PRO A 8 -0.77 52.40 -19.88
C PRO A 8 -1.07 50.98 -19.44
N PHE A 9 -1.01 50.05 -20.36
CA PHE A 9 -0.99 48.63 -20.10
C PHE A 9 0.29 48.26 -19.33
N LEU A 10 0.12 47.96 -18.05
CA LEU A 10 1.19 47.38 -17.23
C LEU A 10 1.24 45.88 -17.57
N ILE A 11 2.20 45.49 -18.40
CA ILE A 11 2.51 44.08 -18.67
C ILE A 11 3.20 43.53 -17.43
N LEU A 12 2.42 42.83 -16.60
CA LEU A 12 2.96 42.07 -15.50
C LEU A 12 3.59 40.78 -16.06
N TYR A 13 4.92 40.81 -16.26
CA TYR A 13 5.70 39.63 -16.53
C TYR A 13 5.70 38.75 -15.25
N LEU A 14 4.82 37.75 -15.25
CA LEU A 14 4.87 36.68 -14.26
C LEU A 14 6.11 35.83 -14.58
N PHE A 15 7.19 36.08 -13.86
CA PHE A 15 8.33 35.16 -13.82
C PHE A 15 7.85 33.87 -13.17
N CYS A 16 7.49 32.90 -13.99
CA CYS A 16 7.35 31.53 -13.56
C CYS A 16 8.75 31.00 -13.22
N HIS A 17 9.18 31.18 -11.99
CA HIS A 17 10.31 30.42 -11.47
C HIS A 17 9.89 28.95 -11.46
N LEU A 18 10.39 28.20 -12.43
CA LEU A 18 10.51 26.75 -12.33
C LEU A 18 11.43 26.50 -11.13
N LEU A 19 10.82 26.28 -9.95
CA LEU A 19 11.50 25.61 -8.86
C LEU A 19 11.72 24.18 -9.31
N SER A 20 12.90 23.89 -9.84
CA SER A 20 13.41 22.53 -9.89
C SER A 20 13.50 22.10 -8.43
N VAL A 21 12.62 21.18 -8.02
CA VAL A 21 12.77 20.46 -6.77
C VAL A 21 14.02 19.62 -6.93
N GLN A 22 15.16 20.16 -6.49
CA GLN A 22 16.35 19.35 -6.26
C GLN A 22 16.01 18.45 -5.09
N GLY A 23 15.98 17.14 -5.31
CA GLY A 23 15.83 16.16 -4.26
C GLY A 23 16.89 16.44 -3.19
N HIS A 24 16.44 16.70 -1.97
CA HIS A 24 17.36 16.83 -0.85
C HIS A 24 17.93 15.45 -0.55
N GLU A 25 19.22 15.31 -0.80
CA GLU A 25 20.00 14.19 -0.30
C GLU A 25 20.03 14.30 1.23
N VAL A 26 19.40 13.34 1.90
CA VAL A 26 19.42 13.28 3.36
C VAL A 26 20.72 12.62 3.78
N ASP A 27 21.70 13.42 4.18
CA ASP A 27 22.92 12.91 4.81
C ASP A 27 22.59 12.28 6.17
N ILE A 28 22.57 10.96 6.22
CA ILE A 28 22.53 10.23 7.49
C ILE A 28 23.93 10.32 8.10
N VAL A 29 24.07 11.16 9.12
CA VAL A 29 25.31 11.27 9.89
C VAL A 29 25.58 9.96 10.64
N ASN A 30 26.47 9.14 10.12
CA ASN A 30 26.98 7.94 10.78
C ASN A 30 27.92 8.33 11.93
N ALA A 31 27.47 8.17 13.17
CA ALA A 31 28.33 8.18 14.34
C ALA A 31 28.97 6.78 14.52
N GLY A 32 30.15 6.58 13.94
CA GLY A 32 30.93 5.34 14.12
C GLY A 32 31.80 5.02 12.90
N SER A 33 33.10 5.09 13.10
CA SER A 33 34.13 4.86 12.07
C SER A 33 34.24 3.39 11.70
N ASP A 34 33.51 2.92 10.68
CA ASP A 34 33.90 1.75 9.92
C ASP A 34 33.98 2.10 8.43
N LYS A 35 35.18 2.15 7.91
CA LYS A 35 35.53 2.64 6.56
C LYS A 35 35.15 1.71 5.41
N ASN A 36 34.20 0.79 5.56
CA ASN A 36 33.78 -0.16 4.53
C ASN A 36 32.27 -0.42 4.45
N VAL A 37 31.42 0.49 4.90
CA VAL A 37 30.01 0.42 4.56
C VAL A 37 29.84 1.17 3.24
N ALA A 38 29.58 0.44 2.16
CA ALA A 38 29.12 1.04 0.91
C ALA A 38 27.92 1.93 1.27
N SER A 39 27.95 3.20 0.88
CA SER A 39 26.83 4.13 1.10
C SER A 39 25.56 3.48 0.56
N SER A 40 24.67 3.04 1.45
CA SER A 40 23.37 2.53 1.05
C SER A 40 22.59 3.69 0.46
N GLN A 41 22.44 3.68 -0.85
CA GLN A 41 21.66 4.70 -1.54
C GLN A 41 20.20 4.54 -1.13
N VAL A 42 19.62 5.56 -0.49
CA VAL A 42 18.21 5.59 -0.12
C VAL A 42 17.42 6.12 -1.31
N TYR A 43 16.40 5.36 -1.72
CA TYR A 43 15.51 5.77 -2.81
C TYR A 43 14.15 6.16 -2.24
N GLU A 44 13.63 7.28 -2.69
CA GLU A 44 12.27 7.70 -2.39
C GLU A 44 11.27 6.87 -3.20
N VAL A 45 10.29 6.30 -2.51
CA VAL A 45 9.19 5.55 -3.15
C VAL A 45 8.06 6.51 -3.55
N THR A 46 7.75 7.47 -2.69
CA THR A 46 6.73 8.51 -2.90
C THR A 46 6.96 9.67 -1.95
N SER A 47 6.67 10.89 -2.40
CA SER A 47 6.67 12.11 -1.58
C SER A 47 5.31 12.36 -0.89
N GLU A 48 4.27 11.57 -1.20
CA GLU A 48 2.90 11.80 -0.75
C GLU A 48 2.37 10.74 0.21
N GLY A 49 3.21 9.77 0.60
CA GLY A 49 2.81 8.66 1.46
C GLY A 49 2.55 9.11 2.90
N ALA A 50 1.40 8.73 3.45
CA ALA A 50 1.12 8.91 4.88
C ALA A 50 1.93 7.92 5.71
N TRP A 51 2.43 8.39 6.86
CA TRP A 51 3.12 7.58 7.85
C TRP A 51 2.23 7.38 9.08
N CYS A 52 2.15 6.14 9.56
CA CYS A 52 1.50 5.80 10.81
C CYS A 52 2.43 4.92 11.64
N TRP A 53 2.65 5.28 12.89
CA TRP A 53 3.53 4.53 13.81
C TRP A 53 2.96 3.18 14.26
N PHE A 54 1.66 2.94 14.06
CA PHE A 54 1.03 1.63 14.27
C PHE A 54 1.01 0.77 13.00
N ALA A 55 1.18 1.37 11.83
CA ALA A 55 1.27 0.61 10.61
C ALA A 55 2.69 0.07 10.49
N ASP A 56 2.82 -1.23 10.45
CA ASP A 56 4.07 -1.88 10.05
C ASP A 56 4.52 -1.36 8.70
N PRO A 57 5.81 -1.45 8.36
CA PRO A 57 6.26 -1.21 7.01
C PRO A 57 5.43 -2.09 6.07
N ARG A 58 4.52 -1.48 5.31
CA ARG A 58 3.63 -2.19 4.38
C ARG A 58 4.38 -2.50 3.10
N ALA A 59 5.45 -3.26 3.25
CA ALA A 59 6.30 -3.72 2.17
C ALA A 59 6.44 -5.24 2.20
N LEU A 60 6.39 -5.85 1.03
CA LEU A 60 6.58 -7.28 0.82
C LEU A 60 7.60 -7.47 -0.28
N HIS A 61 8.69 -8.19 0.00
CA HIS A 61 9.59 -8.69 -1.02
C HIS A 61 9.24 -10.12 -1.38
N TYR A 62 9.18 -10.42 -2.68
CA TYR A 62 8.92 -11.76 -3.18
C TYR A 62 9.87 -12.12 -4.33
N GLU A 63 10.56 -13.22 -4.18
CA GLU A 63 11.34 -13.89 -5.22
C GLU A 63 10.87 -15.33 -5.32
N ASN A 64 10.48 -15.76 -6.51
CA ASN A 64 10.05 -17.13 -6.71
C ASN A 64 11.25 -18.07 -7.01
N GLU A 65 11.08 -19.36 -6.69
CA GLU A 65 12.14 -20.38 -6.88
C GLU A 65 12.68 -20.47 -8.32
N LYS A 66 11.83 -20.16 -9.31
CA LYS A 66 12.21 -20.15 -10.73
C LYS A 66 13.03 -18.91 -11.10
N GLY A 67 13.18 -17.95 -10.20
CA GLY A 67 13.85 -16.68 -10.46
C GLY A 67 13.19 -15.86 -11.58
N THR A 68 11.90 -16.09 -11.89
CA THR A 68 11.16 -15.31 -12.90
C THR A 68 10.55 -14.06 -12.30
N ILE A 69 10.23 -14.07 -11.01
CA ILE A 69 9.74 -12.95 -10.22
C ILE A 69 10.82 -12.61 -9.20
N ASN A 70 11.19 -11.33 -9.10
CA ASN A 70 12.00 -10.75 -8.02
C ASN A 70 11.57 -9.30 -7.89
N LYS A 71 10.64 -9.05 -6.93
CA LYS A 71 9.98 -7.76 -6.78
C LYS A 71 9.76 -7.39 -5.32
N THR A 72 9.73 -6.09 -5.06
CA THR A 72 9.25 -5.52 -3.80
C THR A 72 7.99 -4.71 -4.07
N TYR A 73 6.98 -4.91 -3.23
CA TYR A 73 5.71 -4.19 -3.23
C TYR A 73 5.65 -3.30 -2.00
N VAL A 74 5.22 -2.05 -2.17
CA VAL A 74 5.04 -1.10 -1.07
C VAL A 74 3.65 -0.49 -1.18
N GLY A 75 2.87 -0.56 -0.10
CA GLY A 75 1.53 0.00 -0.04
C GLY A 75 1.50 1.27 0.80
N TYR A 76 0.72 2.25 0.38
CA TYR A 76 0.58 3.52 1.09
C TYR A 76 -0.75 4.23 0.79
N ILE A 77 -1.06 5.19 1.63
CA ILE A 77 -2.14 6.17 1.44
C ILE A 77 -1.50 7.49 1.05
N ASP A 78 -2.04 8.17 0.05
CA ASP A 78 -1.62 9.52 -0.26
C ASP A 78 -2.46 10.58 0.50
N ILE A 79 -2.06 11.85 0.37
CA ILE A 79 -2.69 12.99 1.06
C ILE A 79 -4.19 13.18 0.70
N HIS A 80 -4.66 12.59 -0.39
CA HIS A 80 -6.06 12.64 -0.82
C HIS A 80 -6.88 11.43 -0.34
N GLY A 81 -6.26 10.53 0.41
CA GLY A 81 -6.89 9.30 0.87
C GLY A 81 -7.03 8.24 -0.22
N ASN A 82 -6.20 8.30 -1.25
CA ASN A 82 -6.14 7.22 -2.24
C ASN A 82 -5.31 6.06 -1.69
N ILE A 83 -5.81 4.84 -1.85
CA ILE A 83 -5.02 3.63 -1.62
C ILE A 83 -4.16 3.40 -2.86
N LYS A 84 -2.86 3.38 -2.68
CA LYS A 84 -1.87 3.16 -3.72
C LYS A 84 -0.91 2.03 -3.38
N ALA A 85 -0.29 1.47 -4.38
CA ALA A 85 0.83 0.55 -4.24
C ALA A 85 1.86 0.79 -5.33
N MET A 86 3.11 0.52 -4.99
CA MET A 86 4.23 0.51 -5.91
C MET A 86 4.81 -0.90 -5.96
N GLN A 87 5.20 -1.35 -7.15
CA GLN A 87 6.09 -2.51 -7.32
C GLN A 87 7.42 -2.06 -7.92
N TYR A 88 8.53 -2.58 -7.38
CA TYR A 88 9.84 -2.47 -7.98
C TYR A 88 10.29 -3.84 -8.49
N ASP A 89 10.53 -3.95 -9.79
CA ASP A 89 11.01 -5.17 -10.46
C ASP A 89 12.54 -5.11 -10.55
N PHE A 90 13.25 -5.91 -9.74
CA PHE A 90 14.71 -5.93 -9.69
C PHE A 90 15.33 -6.44 -10.97
N LYS A 91 14.63 -7.29 -11.72
CA LYS A 91 15.13 -7.84 -12.99
C LYS A 91 15.06 -6.82 -14.12
N LYS A 92 13.97 -6.03 -14.15
CA LYS A 92 13.76 -4.99 -15.16
C LYS A 92 14.30 -3.63 -14.70
N LYS A 93 14.67 -3.49 -13.42
CA LYS A 93 15.05 -2.22 -12.78
C LYS A 93 14.00 -1.14 -13.04
N ARG A 94 12.73 -1.50 -12.83
CA ARG A 94 11.59 -0.65 -13.12
C ARG A 94 10.64 -0.57 -11.94
N GLN A 95 10.15 0.62 -11.71
CA GLN A 95 9.09 0.92 -10.74
C GLN A 95 7.78 1.20 -11.49
N ASP A 96 6.69 0.61 -10.99
CA ASP A 96 5.33 0.88 -11.46
C ASP A 96 4.46 1.23 -10.24
N GLU A 97 3.70 2.32 -10.31
CA GLU A 97 2.71 2.71 -9.30
C GLU A 97 1.31 2.32 -9.78
N VAL A 98 0.46 1.89 -8.86
CA VAL A 98 -0.93 1.49 -9.12
C VAL A 98 -1.86 2.20 -8.15
N LEU A 99 -2.90 2.85 -8.67
CA LEU A 99 -4.03 3.32 -7.90
C LEU A 99 -4.95 2.11 -7.62
N ILE A 100 -5.06 1.71 -6.35
CA ILE A 100 -5.92 0.60 -5.92
C ILE A 100 -7.35 1.10 -5.75
N ARG A 101 -7.53 2.20 -5.00
CA ARG A 101 -8.83 2.84 -4.80
C ARG A 101 -8.68 4.35 -4.59
N SER A 102 -9.48 5.15 -5.31
CA SER A 102 -9.48 6.61 -5.19
C SER A 102 -10.38 7.10 -4.06
N TYR A 103 -9.99 8.19 -3.40
CA TYR A 103 -10.76 8.92 -2.39
C TYR A 103 -11.41 8.01 -1.34
N PHE A 104 -10.65 7.05 -0.83
CA PHE A 104 -11.17 6.07 0.10
C PHE A 104 -11.39 6.65 1.49
N GLN A 105 -10.33 7.16 2.09
CA GLN A 105 -10.36 7.88 3.37
C GLN A 105 -8.97 8.51 3.61
N PRO A 106 -8.86 9.80 3.88
CA PRO A 106 -7.59 10.45 4.20
C PRO A 106 -7.19 10.16 5.65
N ASP A 107 -6.76 8.92 5.90
CA ASP A 107 -6.39 8.42 7.22
C ASP A 107 -5.19 7.48 7.09
N ASP A 108 -4.15 7.71 7.88
CA ASP A 108 -2.88 6.97 7.84
C ASP A 108 -2.99 5.51 8.31
N HIS A 109 -4.12 5.12 8.91
CA HIS A 109 -4.38 3.74 9.33
C HIS A 109 -4.85 2.81 8.20
N ASN A 110 -5.10 3.34 7.00
CA ASN A 110 -5.70 2.58 5.90
C ASN A 110 -4.67 1.97 4.93
N ASN A 111 -3.40 1.91 5.31
CA ASN A 111 -2.34 1.36 4.48
C ASN A 111 -2.69 -0.06 4.02
N PRO A 112 -2.59 -0.36 2.71
CA PRO A 112 -2.86 -1.69 2.19
C PRO A 112 -1.75 -2.67 2.58
N THR A 113 -2.10 -3.95 2.65
CA THR A 113 -1.17 -5.04 2.94
C THR A 113 -1.23 -6.11 1.84
N PHE A 114 -0.14 -6.87 1.69
CA PHE A 114 0.06 -7.80 0.60
C PHE A 114 0.13 -9.24 1.10
N LEU A 115 -0.36 -10.15 0.26
CA LEU A 115 -0.20 -11.58 0.43
C LEU A 115 0.17 -12.19 -0.93
N VAL A 116 1.19 -13.04 -0.94
CA VAL A 116 1.49 -13.90 -2.10
C VAL A 116 0.62 -15.15 -1.99
N LEU A 117 -0.19 -15.39 -3.00
CA LEU A 117 -1.01 -16.60 -3.11
C LEU A 117 -0.18 -17.79 -3.60
N PRO A 118 -0.62 -19.05 -3.38
CA PRO A 118 0.08 -20.23 -3.86
C PRO A 118 0.32 -20.27 -5.37
N ASP A 119 -0.50 -19.58 -6.16
CA ASP A 119 -0.33 -19.42 -7.62
C ASP A 119 0.54 -18.22 -8.02
N GLU A 120 1.28 -17.65 -7.05
CA GLU A 120 2.18 -16.50 -7.18
C GLU A 120 1.47 -15.18 -7.50
N ARG A 121 0.14 -15.12 -7.54
CA ARG A 121 -0.60 -13.86 -7.65
C ARG A 121 -0.52 -13.06 -6.36
N ILE A 122 -0.63 -11.74 -6.47
CA ILE A 122 -0.58 -10.84 -5.32
C ILE A 122 -2.00 -10.42 -4.95
N MET A 123 -2.38 -10.73 -3.71
CA MET A 123 -3.61 -10.28 -3.11
C MET A 123 -3.33 -9.08 -2.21
N ILE A 124 -4.11 -8.01 -2.35
CA ILE A 124 -3.95 -6.76 -1.61
C ILE A 124 -5.21 -6.53 -0.79
N PHE A 125 -5.06 -6.45 0.55
CA PHE A 125 -6.15 -6.14 1.47
C PHE A 125 -6.06 -4.70 1.96
N TYR A 126 -7.20 -4.07 2.18
CA TYR A 126 -7.33 -2.76 2.80
C TYR A 126 -8.70 -2.59 3.46
N SER A 127 -8.78 -1.67 4.41
CA SER A 127 -10.02 -1.31 5.10
C SER A 127 -10.01 0.16 5.44
N ARG A 128 -11.18 0.71 5.74
CA ARG A 128 -11.27 2.04 6.35
C ARG A 128 -10.88 1.97 7.83
N HIS A 129 -10.54 3.11 8.39
CA HIS A 129 -10.25 3.20 9.81
C HIS A 129 -11.55 3.19 10.61
N THR A 130 -11.92 2.01 11.10
CA THR A 130 -12.94 1.81 12.14
C THR A 130 -14.37 2.30 11.84
N ASP A 131 -14.70 2.62 10.62
CA ASP A 131 -16.04 3.13 10.26
C ASP A 131 -16.85 2.16 9.37
N GLU A 132 -16.24 1.05 8.92
CA GLU A 132 -16.93 0.04 8.13
C GLU A 132 -16.65 -1.38 8.62
N PRO A 133 -17.69 -2.26 8.69
CA PRO A 133 -17.52 -3.65 9.07
C PRO A 133 -17.18 -4.52 7.85
N CYS A 134 -16.07 -4.22 7.18
CA CYS A 134 -15.61 -5.00 6.03
C CYS A 134 -14.14 -4.78 5.71
N PHE A 135 -13.59 -5.73 4.95
CA PHE A 135 -12.35 -5.61 4.21
C PHE A 135 -12.64 -5.54 2.73
N TYR A 136 -11.84 -4.77 2.03
CA TYR A 136 -11.74 -4.79 0.59
C TYR A 136 -10.48 -5.53 0.17
N TYR A 137 -10.53 -6.18 -0.99
CA TYR A 137 -9.34 -6.77 -1.57
C TYR A 137 -9.39 -6.79 -3.09
N ARG A 138 -8.21 -6.85 -3.69
CA ARG A 138 -8.01 -7.07 -5.12
C ARG A 138 -6.89 -8.07 -5.31
N ILE A 139 -6.96 -8.86 -6.39
CA ILE A 139 -5.96 -9.88 -6.72
C ILE A 139 -5.40 -9.56 -8.10
N SER A 140 -4.08 -9.66 -8.26
CA SER A 140 -3.45 -9.51 -9.58
C SER A 140 -3.89 -10.66 -10.50
N ARG A 141 -4.12 -10.37 -11.78
CA ARG A 141 -4.47 -11.39 -12.78
C ARG A 141 -3.28 -12.22 -13.19
N LEU A 142 -2.09 -11.63 -13.16
CA LEU A 142 -0.84 -12.29 -13.48
C LEU A 142 0.02 -12.48 -12.22
N PRO A 143 0.78 -13.58 -12.13
CA PRO A 143 1.73 -13.82 -11.05
C PRO A 143 2.69 -12.65 -10.84
N GLY A 144 2.83 -12.21 -9.60
CA GLY A 144 3.76 -11.16 -9.21
C GLY A 144 3.57 -9.80 -9.88
N ASP A 145 2.39 -9.48 -10.47
CA ASP A 145 2.21 -8.24 -11.22
C ASP A 145 0.96 -7.44 -10.78
N ILE A 146 1.17 -6.51 -9.84
CA ILE A 146 0.08 -5.66 -9.32
C ILE A 146 -0.45 -4.63 -10.34
N THR A 147 0.21 -4.44 -11.49
CA THR A 147 -0.35 -3.59 -12.56
C THR A 147 -1.57 -4.25 -13.23
N THR A 148 -1.81 -5.53 -12.95
CA THR A 148 -2.89 -6.34 -13.52
C THR A 148 -4.02 -6.65 -12.53
N LEU A 149 -4.24 -5.78 -11.52
CA LEU A 149 -5.29 -6.00 -10.51
C LEU A 149 -6.67 -6.24 -11.12
N GLY A 150 -7.33 -7.28 -10.61
CA GLY A 150 -8.72 -7.61 -10.93
C GLY A 150 -9.72 -6.65 -10.27
N GLU A 151 -10.99 -7.03 -10.27
CA GLU A 151 -12.06 -6.26 -9.64
C GLU A 151 -11.91 -6.24 -8.11
N GLU A 152 -12.41 -5.17 -7.50
CA GLU A 152 -12.51 -5.07 -6.05
C GLU A 152 -13.56 -6.05 -5.52
N LYS A 153 -13.20 -6.76 -4.46
CA LYS A 153 -14.06 -7.68 -3.72
C LYS A 153 -14.16 -7.23 -2.26
N VAL A 154 -15.19 -7.74 -1.57
CA VAL A 154 -15.49 -7.35 -0.20
C VAL A 154 -15.71 -8.57 0.67
N ILE A 155 -15.06 -8.60 1.85
CA ILE A 155 -15.34 -9.53 2.94
C ILE A 155 -16.09 -8.75 4.02
N LYS A 156 -17.36 -9.07 4.24
CA LYS A 156 -18.15 -8.44 5.31
C LYS A 156 -17.83 -9.07 6.65
N THR A 157 -17.72 -8.23 7.68
CA THR A 157 -17.55 -8.61 9.07
C THR A 157 -18.74 -8.12 9.90
N LYS A 158 -18.80 -8.49 11.16
CA LYS A 158 -19.82 -7.99 12.09
C LYS A 158 -19.40 -6.67 12.74
N ASP A 159 -18.12 -6.55 13.05
CA ASP A 159 -17.54 -5.41 13.75
C ASP A 159 -16.62 -4.63 12.78
N ASN A 160 -16.43 -3.35 13.04
CA ASN A 160 -15.55 -2.49 12.26
C ASN A 160 -14.12 -3.05 12.22
N THR A 161 -13.41 -2.76 11.14
CA THR A 161 -12.11 -3.35 10.85
C THR A 161 -11.03 -2.28 10.66
N THR A 162 -9.80 -2.61 11.04
CA THR A 162 -8.60 -1.80 10.75
C THR A 162 -7.37 -2.69 10.78
N TYR A 163 -6.35 -2.37 10.00
CA TYR A 163 -5.07 -3.08 9.95
C TYR A 163 -5.18 -4.55 9.54
N PRO A 164 -5.68 -4.85 8.34
CA PRO A 164 -5.65 -6.23 7.85
C PRO A 164 -4.22 -6.74 7.77
N SER A 165 -3.98 -7.93 8.30
CA SER A 165 -2.68 -8.61 8.28
C SER A 165 -2.89 -10.06 7.88
N PRO A 166 -2.88 -10.36 6.56
CA PRO A 166 -3.09 -11.70 6.03
C PRO A 166 -1.79 -12.51 6.06
N PHE A 167 -1.90 -13.81 6.27
CA PHE A 167 -0.81 -14.77 6.13
C PHE A 167 -1.33 -16.16 5.79
N ILE A 168 -0.44 -17.02 5.29
CA ILE A 168 -0.68 -18.44 5.04
C ILE A 168 0.28 -19.22 5.93
N LEU A 169 -0.22 -20.22 6.64
CA LEU A 169 0.61 -21.09 7.48
C LEU A 169 1.25 -22.19 6.63
N SER A 170 2.49 -22.55 6.93
CA SER A 170 3.21 -23.61 6.22
C SER A 170 2.58 -25.01 6.41
N ASP A 171 1.89 -25.22 7.53
CA ASP A 171 1.19 -26.44 7.87
C ASP A 171 -0.30 -26.43 7.48
N ASP A 172 -0.80 -25.31 6.99
CA ASP A 172 -2.16 -25.14 6.44
C ASP A 172 -2.14 -24.24 5.18
N PRO A 173 -1.50 -24.69 4.08
CA PRO A 173 -1.30 -23.88 2.90
C PRO A 173 -2.57 -23.62 2.06
N GLU A 174 -3.66 -24.30 2.38
CA GLU A 174 -4.95 -24.21 1.69
C GLU A 174 -5.81 -23.05 2.19
N HIS A 175 -5.34 -22.29 3.21
CA HIS A 175 -6.14 -21.26 3.84
C HIS A 175 -5.36 -19.97 4.08
N ILE A 176 -6.11 -18.86 4.08
CA ILE A 176 -5.62 -17.55 4.48
C ILE A 176 -6.06 -17.28 5.92
N TYR A 177 -5.14 -16.90 6.77
CA TYR A 177 -5.43 -16.37 8.09
C TYR A 177 -5.37 -14.86 8.03
N LEU A 178 -6.43 -14.18 8.48
CA LEU A 178 -6.52 -12.74 8.50
C LEU A 178 -6.63 -12.26 9.94
N CYS A 179 -5.63 -11.50 10.38
CA CYS A 179 -5.65 -10.80 11.66
C CYS A 179 -5.95 -9.33 11.44
N TRP A 180 -6.63 -8.70 12.41
CA TRP A 180 -6.93 -7.27 12.35
C TRP A 180 -7.29 -6.70 13.74
N ARG A 181 -7.40 -5.38 13.86
CA ARG A 181 -8.06 -4.74 14.98
C ARG A 181 -9.56 -4.73 14.73
N GLY A 182 -10.32 -5.55 15.49
CA GLY A 182 -11.72 -5.82 15.22
C GLY A 182 -12.58 -5.80 16.47
N ILE A 183 -13.04 -6.96 16.94
CA ILE A 183 -14.00 -7.11 18.04
C ILE A 183 -13.54 -6.31 19.27
N GLY A 184 -14.33 -5.28 19.68
CA GLY A 184 -14.01 -4.45 20.83
C GLY A 184 -12.66 -3.74 20.77
N TRP A 185 -12.16 -3.48 19.55
CA TRP A 185 -10.84 -2.88 19.30
C TRP A 185 -9.64 -3.78 19.63
N HIS A 186 -9.90 -5.07 19.87
CA HIS A 186 -8.88 -6.05 20.18
C HIS A 186 -8.40 -6.82 18.95
N PRO A 187 -7.23 -7.46 19.03
CA PRO A 187 -6.78 -8.37 17.99
C PRO A 187 -7.85 -9.43 17.71
N THR A 188 -8.19 -9.57 16.46
CA THR A 188 -9.22 -10.48 15.97
C THR A 188 -8.64 -11.30 14.83
N ILE A 189 -9.05 -12.55 14.69
CA ILE A 189 -8.58 -13.47 13.65
C ILE A 189 -9.75 -14.17 12.98
N ALA A 190 -9.62 -14.43 11.69
CA ALA A 190 -10.47 -15.33 10.93
C ALA A 190 -9.63 -16.21 10.00
N LYS A 191 -10.18 -17.37 9.64
CA LYS A 191 -9.66 -18.27 8.62
C LYS A 191 -10.54 -18.16 7.39
N LEU A 192 -9.91 -17.94 6.25
CA LEU A 192 -10.55 -17.76 4.96
C LEU A 192 -10.12 -18.89 4.02
N SER A 193 -10.98 -19.24 3.07
CA SER A 193 -10.57 -20.08 1.94
C SER A 193 -9.53 -19.36 1.09
N LEU A 194 -8.76 -20.10 0.29
CA LEU A 194 -8.09 -19.52 -0.87
C LEU A 194 -9.14 -18.97 -1.87
N PRO A 195 -8.76 -18.01 -2.72
CA PRO A 195 -9.67 -17.51 -3.76
C PRO A 195 -10.12 -18.62 -4.72
N ASP A 196 -11.41 -18.65 -5.04
CA ASP A 196 -11.95 -19.50 -6.06
C ASP A 196 -11.64 -18.99 -7.49
N GLN A 197 -12.20 -19.64 -8.50
CA GLN A 197 -12.05 -19.25 -9.92
C GLN A 197 -12.58 -17.84 -10.25
N ASN A 198 -13.40 -17.25 -9.38
CA ASN A 198 -13.95 -15.90 -9.50
C ASN A 198 -13.27 -14.91 -8.56
N ASP A 199 -12.13 -15.29 -7.98
CA ASP A 199 -11.40 -14.51 -6.97
C ASP A 199 -12.22 -14.23 -5.70
N GLN A 200 -13.21 -15.09 -5.37
CA GLN A 200 -13.98 -14.98 -4.14
C GLN A 200 -13.32 -15.80 -3.02
N VAL A 201 -13.29 -15.24 -1.82
CA VAL A 201 -12.89 -15.94 -0.60
C VAL A 201 -14.09 -16.11 0.31
N ALA A 202 -14.15 -17.23 1.04
CA ALA A 202 -15.17 -17.50 2.04
C ALA A 202 -14.57 -17.43 3.43
N VAL A 203 -15.33 -16.93 4.41
CA VAL A 203 -14.97 -17.03 5.83
C VAL A 203 -15.35 -18.43 6.30
N GLU A 204 -14.36 -19.25 6.61
CA GLU A 204 -14.58 -20.62 7.07
C GLU A 204 -14.64 -20.72 8.59
N TRP A 205 -13.93 -19.85 9.27
CA TRP A 205 -13.80 -19.85 10.72
C TRP A 205 -13.62 -18.43 11.25
N GLY A 206 -14.27 -18.10 12.37
CA GLY A 206 -14.22 -16.78 12.99
C GLY A 206 -15.27 -15.81 12.43
N PRO A 207 -15.13 -14.51 12.76
CA PRO A 207 -14.03 -13.90 13.53
C PRO A 207 -14.06 -14.21 15.02
N TYR A 208 -12.87 -14.36 15.61
CA TYR A 208 -12.69 -14.55 17.03
C TYR A 208 -11.71 -13.53 17.60
N GLN A 209 -12.02 -12.99 18.77
CA GLN A 209 -11.08 -12.15 19.51
C GLN A 209 -9.92 -12.99 20.02
N ILE A 210 -8.69 -12.54 19.76
CA ILE A 210 -7.51 -13.15 20.36
C ILE A 210 -7.43 -12.67 21.81
N VAL A 211 -7.61 -13.58 22.75
CA VAL A 211 -7.46 -13.31 24.19
C VAL A 211 -5.99 -13.47 24.55
N GLN A 212 -5.38 -12.42 25.07
CA GLN A 212 -4.07 -12.54 25.72
C GLN A 212 -4.26 -13.20 27.07
N SER A 213 -3.60 -14.35 27.27
CA SER A 213 -3.49 -15.04 28.57
C SER A 213 -2.46 -14.38 29.45
#